data_5cf9f17e0c09abdc2ee98f7161d48768
#
_entry.id   5cf9f17e0c09abdc2ee98f7161d48768
#
_cell.length_a   1.000
_cell.length_b   1.000
_cell.length_c   1.000
_cell.angle_alpha   90.00
_cell.angle_beta   90.00
_cell.angle_gamma   90.00
#
_symmetry.space_group_name_H-M   'P 1'
#
loop_
_entity.id
_entity.type
_entity.pdbx_description
1 polymer ?
#
loop_
_entity_poly.entity_id
_entity_poly.type
_entity_poly.pdbx_seq_one_letter_code
_entity_poly.pdbx_strand_id
1 'polypeptide(L)'
;MNIIDLETPTNTEKHFAPETDNLHPFYITEYGKTFRNIPCYQLRMDSPIGCAQYVISGSGIIICNNNIYTVHKGDTFLLPEGTNQIYYSNPDNQFERIWINFKGELAQSLLDIYNLNDAVVFKNVNTLDIFTEIHEKCKKLHDSAEYKNQTSQLFLKLIQFLADNKQTTNDTTSDNEQIRLYIDCNITENIKISDIAQNFSFSQEHIIRIFKKNYGITPHRYILESKIRLAMIMLKMTDMRIDEIAEKLSFSDSHHFSTQFKRLMGYKPSLYRSS
;
A
#
# COMPACT_ATOMS: atom_id res chain seq x y z
N MET A 1 -3.64 -5.09 -15.69
CA MET A 1 -3.09 -4.10 -14.73
C MET A 1 -4.04 -4.06 -13.55
N ASN A 2 -3.67 -4.71 -12.44
CA ASN A 2 -4.53 -4.77 -11.25
C ASN A 2 -4.14 -3.62 -10.31
N ILE A 3 -4.81 -2.49 -10.48
CA ILE A 3 -4.73 -1.37 -9.53
C ILE A 3 -6.01 -1.41 -8.70
N ILE A 4 -5.88 -1.56 -7.39
CA ILE A 4 -6.95 -1.39 -6.43
C ILE A 4 -6.55 -0.23 -5.55
N ASP A 5 -7.13 0.92 -5.82
CA ASP A 5 -7.01 2.13 -5.00
C ASP A 5 -8.31 2.31 -4.22
N LEU A 6 -8.24 2.09 -2.91
CA LEU A 6 -9.39 2.15 -2.01
C LEU A 6 -9.13 3.23 -0.95
N GLU A 7 -8.77 4.42 -1.40
CA GLU A 7 -8.77 5.61 -0.55
C GLU A 7 -10.09 6.36 -0.71
N THR A 8 -10.75 6.67 0.39
CA THR A 8 -12.00 7.44 0.34
C THR A 8 -11.74 8.91 0.02
N PRO A 9 -12.60 9.50 -0.83
CA PRO A 9 -12.58 10.95 -1.07
C PRO A 9 -12.86 11.79 0.19
N THR A 10 -13.57 11.24 1.18
CA THR A 10 -14.08 12.00 2.32
C THR A 10 -13.05 12.29 3.43
N ASN A 11 -11.96 11.51 3.51
CA ASN A 11 -10.91 11.69 4.54
C ASN A 11 -9.49 11.67 3.96
N THR A 12 -9.37 11.84 2.66
CA THR A 12 -8.11 12.04 1.97
C THR A 12 -8.18 13.39 1.28
N GLU A 13 -7.34 14.31 1.69
CA GLU A 13 -7.08 15.52 0.92
C GLU A 13 -6.18 15.10 -0.25
N LYS A 14 -6.77 14.82 -1.39
CA LYS A 14 -6.08 14.37 -2.61
C LYS A 14 -6.15 15.46 -3.66
N HIS A 15 -5.01 15.83 -4.19
CA HIS A 15 -4.87 16.80 -5.26
C HIS A 15 -4.15 16.15 -6.44
N PHE A 16 -4.66 16.38 -7.63
CA PHE A 16 -3.97 16.03 -8.88
C PHE A 16 -3.02 17.17 -9.23
N ALA A 17 -1.81 16.80 -9.61
CA ALA A 17 -0.90 17.76 -10.20
C ALA A 17 -1.37 18.11 -11.63
N PRO A 18 -0.99 19.27 -12.16
CA PRO A 18 -1.29 19.63 -13.55
C PRO A 18 -0.81 18.56 -14.51
N GLU A 19 -1.59 18.27 -15.55
CA GLU A 19 -1.12 17.43 -16.65
C GLU A 19 0.15 18.07 -17.24
N THR A 20 1.26 17.38 -17.08
CA THR A 20 2.55 17.83 -17.63
C THR A 20 2.82 17.06 -18.90
N ASP A 21 3.48 17.70 -19.88
CA ASP A 21 4.03 17.01 -21.03
C ASP A 21 4.83 15.80 -20.58
N ASN A 22 4.63 14.63 -21.18
CA ASN A 22 5.38 13.40 -20.92
C ASN A 22 6.91 13.55 -21.16
N LEU A 23 7.36 14.74 -21.54
CA LEU A 23 8.76 15.11 -21.80
C LEU A 23 9.50 15.65 -20.56
N HIS A 24 8.80 15.86 -19.42
CA HIS A 24 9.50 16.38 -18.24
C HIS A 24 10.15 15.23 -17.46
N PRO A 25 11.45 15.35 -17.10
CA PRO A 25 12.20 14.27 -16.46
C PRO A 25 11.72 13.91 -15.06
N PHE A 26 10.95 14.78 -14.40
CA PHE A 26 10.33 14.55 -13.10
C PHE A 26 9.04 15.36 -12.94
N TYR A 27 8.01 14.75 -12.39
CA TYR A 27 6.79 15.43 -11.95
C TYR A 27 6.04 14.66 -10.86
N ILE A 28 5.39 15.42 -9.99
CA ILE A 28 4.44 14.86 -9.03
C ILE A 28 3.10 14.69 -9.75
N THR A 29 2.55 13.48 -9.74
CA THR A 29 1.25 13.16 -10.35
C THR A 29 0.09 13.47 -9.42
N GLU A 30 0.31 13.20 -8.12
CA GLU A 30 -0.68 13.37 -7.08
C GLU A 30 0.02 13.64 -5.75
N TYR A 31 -0.65 14.36 -4.87
CA TYR A 31 -0.19 14.58 -3.50
C TYR A 31 -1.38 14.73 -2.55
N GLY A 32 -1.20 14.40 -1.28
CA GLY A 32 -2.30 14.51 -0.33
C GLY A 32 -1.96 14.13 1.11
N LYS A 33 -3.00 14.20 1.93
CA LYS A 33 -2.99 13.72 3.31
C LYS A 33 -4.14 12.75 3.50
N THR A 34 -3.88 11.66 4.21
CA THR A 34 -4.91 10.72 4.65
C THR A 34 -5.08 10.87 6.14
N PHE A 35 -6.31 11.09 6.61
CA PHE A 35 -6.63 11.30 8.01
C PHE A 35 -7.03 9.99 8.69
N ARG A 36 -7.00 9.98 10.04
CA ARG A 36 -7.42 8.81 10.85
C ARG A 36 -8.87 8.42 10.60
N ASN A 37 -9.20 7.18 10.94
CA ASN A 37 -10.53 6.55 10.95
C ASN A 37 -11.03 6.00 9.61
N ILE A 38 -10.13 5.79 8.64
CA ILE A 38 -10.48 5.07 7.42
C ILE A 38 -9.47 3.97 7.16
N PRO A 39 -9.93 2.75 6.89
CA PRO A 39 -9.07 1.71 6.39
C PRO A 39 -8.48 2.16 5.05
N CYS A 40 -7.17 2.29 4.99
CA CYS A 40 -6.46 2.47 3.73
C CYS A 40 -6.03 1.09 3.23
N TYR A 41 -6.28 0.83 1.97
CA TYR A 41 -5.74 -0.33 1.28
C TYR A 41 -5.37 0.09 -0.14
N GLN A 42 -4.12 -0.10 -0.49
CA GLN A 42 -3.59 0.18 -1.82
C GLN A 42 -2.91 -1.07 -2.37
N LEU A 43 -3.24 -1.42 -3.59
CA LEU A 43 -2.58 -2.48 -4.34
C LEU A 43 -2.26 -1.97 -5.74
N ARG A 44 -0.99 -2.00 -6.12
CA ARG A 44 -0.51 -1.71 -7.46
C ARG A 44 0.50 -2.80 -7.86
N MET A 45 0.20 -3.53 -8.90
CA MET A 45 1.13 -4.49 -9.50
C MET A 45 1.85 -3.81 -10.66
N ASP A 46 3.19 -3.92 -10.69
CA ASP A 46 4.00 -3.21 -11.69
C ASP A 46 3.62 -1.73 -11.75
N SER A 47 3.78 -1.06 -10.61
CA SER A 47 3.23 0.29 -10.40
C SER A 47 3.75 1.28 -11.44
N PRO A 48 2.88 1.96 -12.20
CA PRO A 48 3.31 2.97 -13.16
C PRO A 48 3.74 4.29 -12.51
N ILE A 49 3.80 4.35 -11.19
CA ILE A 49 4.18 5.53 -10.42
C ILE A 49 5.04 5.14 -9.22
N GLY A 50 5.99 5.99 -8.86
CA GLY A 50 6.65 5.96 -7.58
C GLY A 50 5.79 6.65 -6.50
N CYS A 51 6.02 6.30 -5.25
CA CYS A 51 5.29 6.86 -4.11
C CYS A 51 6.23 7.09 -2.92
N ALA A 52 6.16 8.25 -2.31
CA ALA A 52 6.86 8.56 -1.07
C ALA A 52 5.87 9.07 -0.01
N GLN A 53 6.00 8.59 1.22
CA GLN A 53 5.04 8.87 2.29
C GLN A 53 5.71 8.97 3.66
N TYR A 54 5.19 9.85 4.51
CA TYR A 54 5.55 9.95 5.92
C TYR A 54 4.35 9.62 6.81
N VAL A 55 4.56 8.79 7.83
CA VAL A 55 3.52 8.37 8.78
C VAL A 55 3.45 9.37 9.93
N ILE A 56 2.41 10.18 9.94
CA ILE A 56 2.15 11.21 10.96
C ILE A 56 1.73 10.56 12.27
N SER A 57 0.90 9.51 12.19
CA SER A 57 0.39 8.78 13.35
C SER A 57 -0.12 7.40 12.96
N GLY A 58 -0.29 6.50 13.93
CA GLY A 58 -0.77 5.13 13.70
C GLY A 58 0.29 4.18 13.19
N SER A 59 -0.16 3.09 12.57
CA SER A 59 0.71 2.05 12.03
C SER A 59 0.08 1.35 10.82
N GLY A 60 0.92 0.72 10.01
CA GLY A 60 0.46 -0.03 8.85
C GLY A 60 1.49 -1.04 8.36
N ILE A 61 1.13 -1.76 7.33
CA ILE A 61 1.97 -2.74 6.65
C ILE A 61 2.25 -2.23 5.24
N ILE A 62 3.49 -2.31 4.84
CA ILE A 62 3.96 -2.03 3.49
C ILE A 62 4.53 -3.31 2.92
N ILE A 63 4.17 -3.62 1.69
CA ILE A 63 4.69 -4.75 0.93
C ILE A 63 5.26 -4.20 -0.37
N CYS A 64 6.54 -4.41 -0.60
CA CYS A 64 7.22 -4.00 -1.83
C CYS A 64 8.07 -5.16 -2.35
N ASN A 65 7.82 -5.58 -3.59
CA ASN A 65 8.55 -6.68 -4.24
C ASN A 65 8.76 -7.90 -3.33
N ASN A 66 7.69 -8.38 -2.70
CA ASN A 66 7.71 -9.53 -1.79
C ASN A 66 8.44 -9.34 -0.45
N ASN A 67 8.79 -8.12 -0.06
CA ASN A 67 9.29 -7.82 1.28
C ASN A 67 8.22 -7.10 2.10
N ILE A 68 8.07 -7.49 3.38
CA ILE A 68 7.13 -6.88 4.31
C ILE A 68 7.85 -5.91 5.22
N TYR A 69 7.20 -4.77 5.43
CA TYR A 69 7.67 -3.77 6.37
C TYR A 69 6.49 -3.32 7.23
N THR A 70 6.68 -3.24 8.54
CA THR A 70 5.73 -2.57 9.43
C THR A 70 6.18 -1.13 9.59
N VAL A 71 5.26 -0.18 9.39
CA VAL A 71 5.52 1.25 9.59
C VAL A 71 4.72 1.79 10.77
N HIS A 72 5.33 2.74 11.46
CA HIS A 72 4.77 3.41 12.62
C HIS A 72 4.90 4.92 12.46
N LYS A 73 4.27 5.67 13.37
CA LYS A 73 4.49 7.12 13.49
C LYS A 73 5.98 7.45 13.47
N GLY A 74 6.36 8.40 12.62
CA GLY A 74 7.74 8.86 12.47
C GLY A 74 8.53 8.15 11.35
N ASP A 75 8.00 7.09 10.78
CA ASP A 75 8.64 6.39 9.67
C ASP A 75 8.31 7.07 8.34
N THR A 76 9.28 7.05 7.44
CA THR A 76 9.09 7.39 6.02
C THR A 76 9.21 6.12 5.18
N PHE A 77 8.42 6.01 4.12
CA PHE A 77 8.61 4.93 3.15
C PHE A 77 8.58 5.43 1.71
N LEU A 78 9.33 4.72 0.88
CA LEU A 78 9.56 5.04 -0.53
C LEU A 78 9.33 3.78 -1.36
N LEU A 79 8.43 3.87 -2.33
CA LEU A 79 8.06 2.78 -3.23
C LEU A 79 8.38 3.19 -4.66
N PRO A 80 9.42 2.62 -5.29
CA PRO A 80 9.81 2.97 -6.65
C PRO A 80 8.76 2.60 -7.70
N GLU A 81 8.78 3.28 -8.85
CA GLU A 81 8.04 2.88 -10.05
C GLU A 81 8.49 1.48 -10.50
N GLY A 82 7.63 0.73 -11.17
CA GLY A 82 7.90 -0.65 -11.62
C GLY A 82 7.86 -1.71 -10.51
N THR A 83 7.54 -1.34 -9.27
CA THR A 83 7.47 -2.29 -8.15
C THR A 83 6.05 -2.75 -7.86
N ASN A 84 5.93 -3.94 -7.26
CA ASN A 84 4.67 -4.40 -6.69
C ASN A 84 4.47 -3.74 -5.33
N GLN A 85 3.45 -2.90 -5.23
CA GLN A 85 3.20 -2.05 -4.05
C GLN A 85 1.88 -2.43 -3.42
N ILE A 86 1.92 -2.89 -2.17
CA ILE A 86 0.73 -3.08 -1.35
C ILE A 86 0.96 -2.37 -0.03
N TYR A 87 0.01 -1.59 0.41
CA TYR A 87 0.06 -1.05 1.76
C TYR A 87 -1.34 -0.87 2.33
N TYR A 88 -1.46 -1.08 3.62
CA TYR A 88 -2.71 -0.94 4.34
C TYR A 88 -2.50 -0.54 5.79
N SER A 89 -3.48 0.18 6.33
CA SER A 89 -3.46 0.59 7.73
C SER A 89 -3.77 -0.58 8.66
N ASN A 90 -3.20 -0.55 9.86
CA ASN A 90 -3.63 -1.43 10.95
C ASN A 90 -5.09 -1.08 11.31
N PRO A 91 -6.02 -2.06 11.33
CA PRO A 91 -7.43 -1.80 11.65
C PRO A 91 -7.66 -1.12 13.00
N ASP A 92 -6.86 -1.49 14.00
CA ASP A 92 -6.99 -0.99 15.38
C ASP A 92 -6.18 0.29 15.63
N ASN A 93 -5.25 0.63 14.75
CA ASN A 93 -4.38 1.80 14.87
C ASN A 93 -4.06 2.38 13.50
N GLN A 94 -5.11 2.86 12.83
CA GLN A 94 -5.03 3.35 11.46
C GLN A 94 -4.03 4.49 11.31
N PHE A 95 -3.20 4.45 10.25
CA PHE A 95 -2.19 5.48 10.06
C PHE A 95 -2.74 6.71 9.32
N GLU A 96 -2.34 7.86 9.85
CA GLU A 96 -2.44 9.14 9.19
C GLU A 96 -1.10 9.43 8.50
N ARG A 97 -1.14 9.91 7.26
CA ARG A 97 0.05 10.10 6.45
C ARG A 97 -0.04 11.31 5.53
N ILE A 98 1.09 11.85 5.17
CA ILE A 98 1.29 12.81 4.10
C ILE A 98 2.10 12.14 2.99
N TRP A 99 1.72 12.35 1.73
CA TRP A 99 2.27 11.57 0.63
C TRP A 99 2.35 12.34 -0.68
N ILE A 100 3.22 11.87 -1.57
CA ILE A 100 3.32 12.23 -2.99
C ILE A 100 3.39 10.98 -3.84
N ASN A 101 2.78 11.02 -5.01
CA ASN A 101 3.01 10.11 -6.12
C ASN A 101 3.79 10.85 -7.20
N PHE A 102 4.76 10.19 -7.79
CA PHE A 102 5.67 10.83 -8.73
C PHE A 102 6.02 9.93 -9.92
N LYS A 103 6.52 10.54 -10.99
CA LYS A 103 7.01 9.89 -12.21
C LYS A 103 8.21 10.61 -12.79
N GLY A 104 8.90 9.90 -13.69
CA GLY A 104 9.91 10.44 -14.56
C GLY A 104 11.30 9.84 -14.36
N GLU A 105 12.10 9.87 -15.43
CA GLU A 105 13.45 9.26 -15.47
C GLU A 105 14.41 9.85 -14.43
N LEU A 106 14.24 11.13 -14.08
CA LEU A 106 15.06 11.76 -13.04
C LEU A 106 14.81 11.12 -11.67
N ALA A 107 13.58 10.75 -11.36
CA ALA A 107 13.28 10.08 -10.10
C ALA A 107 14.02 8.75 -10.01
N GLN A 108 13.95 7.91 -11.04
CA GLN A 108 14.67 6.64 -11.07
C GLN A 108 16.18 6.84 -11.01
N SER A 109 16.72 7.79 -11.77
CA SER A 109 18.16 8.12 -11.76
C SER A 109 18.66 8.55 -10.38
N LEU A 110 17.86 9.32 -9.63
CA LEU A 110 18.19 9.71 -8.27
C LEU A 110 18.18 8.51 -7.32
N LEU A 111 17.18 7.61 -7.44
CA LEU A 111 17.14 6.39 -6.63
C LEU A 111 18.35 5.49 -6.89
N ASP A 112 18.79 5.38 -8.14
CA ASP A 112 19.98 4.62 -8.54
C ASP A 112 21.27 5.26 -7.95
N ILE A 113 21.46 6.56 -8.14
CA ILE A 113 22.65 7.29 -7.69
C ILE A 113 22.80 7.23 -6.17
N TYR A 114 21.71 7.37 -5.45
CA TYR A 114 21.69 7.33 -3.97
C TYR A 114 21.48 5.91 -3.40
N ASN A 115 21.45 4.87 -4.25
CA ASN A 115 21.26 3.46 -3.87
C ASN A 115 19.99 3.25 -3.02
N LEU A 116 18.88 3.85 -3.40
CA LEU A 116 17.60 3.77 -2.67
C LEU A 116 16.58 2.80 -3.28
N ASN A 117 16.90 2.09 -4.35
CA ASN A 117 15.96 1.16 -5.01
C ASN A 117 15.42 0.05 -4.10
N ASP A 118 16.26 -0.42 -3.18
CA ASP A 118 15.91 -1.48 -2.23
C ASP A 118 15.55 -0.93 -0.82
N ALA A 119 15.66 0.39 -0.65
CA ALA A 119 15.39 1.03 0.64
C ALA A 119 13.92 1.47 0.71
N VAL A 120 13.05 0.57 1.18
CA VAL A 120 11.60 0.82 1.22
C VAL A 120 11.17 1.61 2.45
N VAL A 121 11.71 1.33 3.63
CA VAL A 121 11.31 1.97 4.89
C VAL A 121 12.51 2.58 5.62
N PHE A 122 12.34 3.81 6.05
CA PHE A 122 13.29 4.62 6.82
C PHE A 122 12.73 4.83 8.22
N LYS A 123 13.24 4.09 9.19
CA LYS A 123 12.72 4.09 10.56
C LYS A 123 13.09 5.36 11.32
N ASN A 124 12.08 6.00 11.92
CA ASN A 124 12.24 7.24 12.69
C ASN A 124 12.94 8.38 11.90
N VAL A 125 12.74 8.42 10.58
CA VAL A 125 13.26 9.47 9.70
C VAL A 125 12.14 10.47 9.43
N ASN A 126 12.18 11.60 10.16
CA ASN A 126 11.15 12.61 10.08
C ASN A 126 11.33 13.50 8.84
N THR A 127 10.49 13.29 7.86
CA THR A 127 10.43 14.06 6.61
C THR A 127 9.21 14.99 6.53
N LEU A 128 8.48 15.19 7.63
CA LEU A 128 7.22 15.94 7.65
C LEU A 128 7.37 17.35 7.05
N ASP A 129 8.42 18.05 7.42
CA ASP A 129 8.66 19.43 6.96
C ASP A 129 8.90 19.46 5.44
N ILE A 130 9.64 18.47 4.90
CA ILE A 130 9.91 18.37 3.45
C ILE A 130 8.60 18.10 2.71
N PHE A 131 7.79 17.15 3.19
CA PHE A 131 6.48 16.87 2.58
C PHE A 131 5.54 18.07 2.65
N THR A 132 5.54 18.79 3.78
CA THR A 132 4.71 19.99 3.95
C THR A 132 5.15 21.06 2.95
N GLU A 133 6.45 21.30 2.80
CA GLU A 133 6.99 22.24 1.82
C GLU A 133 6.62 21.85 0.39
N ILE A 134 6.71 20.55 0.04
CA ILE A 134 6.28 20.06 -1.29
C ILE A 134 4.79 20.36 -1.51
N HIS A 135 3.92 20.06 -0.53
CA HIS A 135 2.49 20.30 -0.63
C HIS A 135 2.15 21.78 -0.82
N GLU A 136 2.81 22.66 -0.05
CA GLU A 136 2.61 24.12 -0.19
C GLU A 136 3.02 24.61 -1.58
N LYS A 137 4.14 24.10 -2.12
CA LYS A 137 4.60 24.45 -3.47
C LYS A 137 3.64 23.90 -4.53
N CYS A 138 3.18 22.65 -4.39
CA CYS A 138 2.19 22.08 -5.30
C CYS A 138 0.89 22.90 -5.33
N LYS A 139 0.40 23.34 -4.17
CA LYS A 139 -0.81 24.19 -4.08
C LYS A 139 -0.61 25.59 -4.68
N LYS A 140 0.55 26.19 -4.41
CA LYS A 140 0.80 27.61 -4.75
C LYS A 140 1.21 27.82 -6.21
N LEU A 141 1.97 26.87 -6.78
CA LEU A 141 2.60 27.00 -8.10
C LEU A 141 1.88 26.21 -9.20
N HIS A 142 0.67 25.74 -8.94
CA HIS A 142 -0.13 25.00 -9.87
C HIS A 142 -0.10 25.68 -11.27
N ASP A 143 0.24 24.93 -12.33
CA ASP A 143 0.35 25.37 -13.72
C ASP A 143 1.49 26.34 -14.09
N SER A 144 2.49 26.51 -13.26
CA SER A 144 3.66 27.36 -13.58
C SER A 144 4.88 26.54 -14.02
N ALA A 145 5.73 27.13 -14.88
CA ALA A 145 7.04 26.57 -15.23
C ALA A 145 7.93 26.41 -13.98
N GLU A 146 7.72 27.26 -12.97
CA GLU A 146 8.43 27.23 -11.69
C GLU A 146 8.03 26.02 -10.86
N TYR A 147 6.81 25.49 -10.98
CA TYR A 147 6.32 24.29 -10.32
C TYR A 147 7.25 23.10 -10.53
N LYS A 148 7.59 22.81 -11.79
CA LYS A 148 8.44 21.67 -12.17
C LYS A 148 9.83 21.78 -11.53
N ASN A 149 10.43 22.97 -11.57
CA ASN A 149 11.76 23.19 -11.01
C ASN A 149 11.77 23.05 -9.48
N GLN A 150 10.83 23.67 -8.78
CA GLN A 150 10.79 23.64 -7.32
C GLN A 150 10.44 22.27 -6.79
N THR A 151 9.49 21.54 -7.40
CA THR A 151 9.16 20.19 -6.98
C THR A 151 10.30 19.20 -7.20
N SER A 152 11.05 19.32 -8.31
CA SER A 152 12.26 18.51 -8.57
C SER A 152 13.36 18.77 -7.54
N GLN A 153 13.60 20.02 -7.16
CA GLN A 153 14.57 20.37 -6.13
C GLN A 153 14.18 19.82 -4.75
N LEU A 154 12.90 19.91 -4.40
CA LEU A 154 12.41 19.38 -3.13
C LEU A 154 12.43 17.85 -3.11
N PHE A 155 12.17 17.20 -4.25
CA PHE A 155 12.33 15.76 -4.36
C PHE A 155 13.80 15.34 -4.21
N LEU A 156 14.75 16.05 -4.85
CA LEU A 156 16.17 15.81 -4.63
C LEU A 156 16.55 15.98 -3.14
N LYS A 157 16.08 17.03 -2.48
CA LYS A 157 16.27 17.24 -1.04
C LYS A 157 15.74 16.07 -0.22
N LEU A 158 14.55 15.55 -0.56
CA LEU A 158 13.96 14.36 0.09
C LEU A 158 14.87 13.14 -0.10
N ILE A 159 15.30 12.85 -1.33
CA ILE A 159 16.15 11.71 -1.65
C ILE A 159 17.50 11.78 -0.92
N GLN A 160 18.16 12.95 -0.91
CA GLN A 160 19.40 13.16 -0.16
C GLN A 160 19.21 12.91 1.32
N PHE A 161 18.16 13.48 1.90
CA PHE A 161 17.85 13.30 3.32
C PHE A 161 17.60 11.83 3.68
N LEU A 162 16.89 11.09 2.82
CA LEU A 162 16.64 9.66 3.01
C LEU A 162 17.95 8.84 2.86
N ALA A 163 18.81 9.20 1.92
CA ALA A 163 20.09 8.53 1.73
C ALA A 163 21.04 8.70 2.93
N ASP A 164 21.11 9.91 3.48
CA ASP A 164 21.92 10.22 4.66
C ASP A 164 21.41 9.49 5.94
N ASN A 165 20.13 9.13 5.95
CA ASN A 165 19.49 8.43 7.06
C ASN A 165 19.13 6.96 6.74
N LYS A 166 19.69 6.41 5.65
CA LYS A 166 19.48 5.02 5.28
C LYS A 166 20.06 4.09 6.34
N GLN A 167 19.18 3.36 7.01
CA GLN A 167 19.58 2.28 7.91
C GLN A 167 19.72 0.99 7.08
N THR A 168 20.80 0.26 7.26
CA THR A 168 20.92 -1.10 6.73
C THR A 168 20.02 -2.01 7.56
N THR A 169 18.76 -2.13 7.19
CA THR A 169 17.85 -3.11 7.79
C THR A 169 18.13 -4.46 7.14
N ASN A 170 18.93 -5.29 7.81
CA ASN A 170 18.96 -6.74 7.58
C ASN A 170 17.71 -7.34 8.24
N ASP A 171 16.52 -6.92 7.85
CA ASP A 171 15.30 -7.61 8.20
C ASP A 171 15.23 -8.89 7.35
N THR A 172 15.87 -9.95 7.85
CA THR A 172 15.61 -11.31 7.37
C THR A 172 14.18 -11.64 7.76
N THR A 173 13.28 -11.47 6.83
CA THR A 173 11.87 -11.83 6.97
C THR A 173 11.78 -13.30 7.32
N SER A 174 11.16 -13.66 8.43
CA SER A 174 11.00 -15.06 8.84
C SER A 174 10.10 -15.79 7.83
N ASP A 175 10.26 -17.12 7.71
CA ASP A 175 9.43 -17.94 6.81
C ASP A 175 7.93 -17.68 6.99
N ASN A 176 7.51 -17.43 8.22
CA ASN A 176 6.11 -17.14 8.55
C ASN A 176 5.63 -15.81 7.99
N GLU A 177 6.47 -14.81 8.02
CA GLU A 177 6.19 -13.50 7.45
C GLU A 177 6.18 -13.57 5.93
N GLN A 178 7.07 -14.37 5.33
CA GLN A 178 7.06 -14.61 3.88
C GLN A 178 5.81 -15.35 3.42
N ILE A 179 5.32 -16.34 4.18
CA ILE A 179 4.06 -17.02 3.89
C ILE A 179 2.87 -16.05 3.97
N ARG A 180 2.83 -15.22 5.02
CA ARG A 180 1.79 -14.18 5.16
C ARG A 180 1.81 -13.21 3.99
N LEU A 181 3.00 -12.77 3.61
CA LEU A 181 3.24 -11.93 2.47
C LEU A 181 2.69 -12.51 1.16
N TYR A 182 3.04 -13.77 0.89
CA TYR A 182 2.55 -14.47 -0.28
C TYR A 182 1.01 -14.45 -0.33
N ILE A 183 0.36 -14.68 0.82
CA ILE A 183 -1.10 -14.61 0.92
C ILE A 183 -1.59 -13.19 0.63
N ASP A 184 -1.00 -12.17 1.25
CA ASP A 184 -1.44 -10.78 1.11
C ASP A 184 -1.23 -10.25 -0.32
N CYS A 185 -0.13 -10.62 -0.97
CA CYS A 185 0.15 -10.27 -2.37
C CYS A 185 -0.83 -10.92 -3.37
N ASN A 186 -1.31 -12.10 -3.06
CA ASN A 186 -2.19 -12.86 -3.95
C ASN A 186 -3.65 -12.88 -3.47
N ILE A 187 -4.04 -11.97 -2.56
CA ILE A 187 -5.33 -12.03 -1.84
C ILE A 187 -6.55 -11.98 -2.78
N THR A 188 -6.42 -11.40 -3.96
CA THR A 188 -7.46 -11.38 -4.98
C THR A 188 -7.58 -12.70 -5.75
N GLU A 189 -6.58 -13.56 -5.64
CA GLU A 189 -6.51 -14.82 -6.37
C GLU A 189 -7.14 -15.98 -5.59
N ASN A 190 -7.33 -17.12 -6.26
CA ASN A 190 -7.79 -18.35 -5.62
C ASN A 190 -6.61 -19.10 -4.97
N ILE A 191 -6.12 -18.60 -3.84
CA ILE A 191 -4.96 -19.14 -3.12
C ILE A 191 -5.31 -20.50 -2.50
N LYS A 192 -4.54 -21.54 -2.84
CA LYS A 192 -4.60 -22.85 -2.20
C LYS A 192 -3.39 -23.06 -1.28
N ILE A 193 -3.56 -23.81 -0.21
CA ILE A 193 -2.46 -24.16 0.69
C ILE A 193 -1.39 -24.98 -0.02
N SER A 194 -1.77 -25.78 -1.02
CA SER A 194 -0.85 -26.51 -1.91
C SER A 194 0.10 -25.58 -2.64
N ASP A 195 -0.39 -24.44 -3.11
CA ASP A 195 0.41 -23.49 -3.91
C ASP A 195 1.44 -22.79 -2.98
N ILE A 196 1.00 -22.43 -1.76
CA ILE A 196 1.90 -21.91 -0.72
C ILE A 196 2.98 -22.96 -0.38
N ALA A 197 2.57 -24.20 -0.14
CA ALA A 197 3.47 -25.28 0.22
C ALA A 197 4.53 -25.53 -0.88
N GLN A 198 4.12 -25.51 -2.13
CA GLN A 198 5.01 -25.67 -3.27
C GLN A 198 5.99 -24.50 -3.40
N ASN A 199 5.50 -23.26 -3.27
CA ASN A 199 6.31 -22.04 -3.40
C ASN A 199 7.41 -21.95 -2.33
N PHE A 200 7.14 -22.43 -1.12
CA PHE A 200 8.09 -22.40 0.01
C PHE A 200 8.82 -23.72 0.25
N SER A 201 8.60 -24.74 -0.59
CA SER A 201 9.18 -26.08 -0.42
C SER A 201 8.87 -26.72 0.94
N PHE A 202 7.67 -26.48 1.47
CA PHE A 202 7.16 -27.06 2.70
C PHE A 202 6.01 -28.03 2.46
N SER A 203 5.68 -28.89 3.45
CA SER A 203 4.42 -29.63 3.40
C SER A 203 3.23 -28.73 3.81
N GLN A 204 2.02 -29.08 3.37
CA GLN A 204 0.82 -28.34 3.73
C GLN A 204 0.60 -28.31 5.25
N GLU A 205 0.86 -29.44 5.93
CA GLU A 205 0.77 -29.58 7.38
C GLU A 205 1.76 -28.66 8.09
N HIS A 206 2.98 -28.54 7.54
CA HIS A 206 4.00 -27.63 8.06
C HIS A 206 3.51 -26.17 7.97
N ILE A 207 3.03 -25.73 6.80
CA ILE A 207 2.47 -24.39 6.60
C ILE A 207 1.35 -24.10 7.61
N ILE A 208 0.38 -25.02 7.75
CA ILE A 208 -0.74 -24.85 8.69
C ILE A 208 -0.24 -24.72 10.13
N ARG A 209 0.69 -25.55 10.54
CA ARG A 209 1.25 -25.59 11.90
C ARG A 209 2.00 -24.31 12.24
N ILE A 210 2.96 -23.89 11.38
CA ILE A 210 3.79 -22.73 11.64
C ILE A 210 2.96 -21.44 11.61
N PHE A 211 2.03 -21.33 10.66
CA PHE A 211 1.17 -20.15 10.54
C PHE A 211 0.25 -20.03 11.76
N LYS A 212 -0.38 -21.13 12.19
CA LYS A 212 -1.23 -21.15 13.39
C LYS A 212 -0.44 -20.85 14.67
N LYS A 213 0.81 -21.33 14.76
CA LYS A 213 1.70 -21.03 15.90
C LYS A 213 1.99 -19.53 16.02
N ASN A 214 2.20 -18.84 14.89
CA ASN A 214 2.64 -17.44 14.91
C ASN A 214 1.48 -16.43 14.87
N TYR A 215 0.37 -16.78 14.22
CA TYR A 215 -0.77 -15.85 14.03
C TYR A 215 -2.04 -16.29 14.77
N GLY A 216 -2.02 -17.41 15.49
CA GLY A 216 -3.16 -17.92 16.26
C GLY A 216 -4.29 -18.52 15.42
N ILE A 217 -4.27 -18.34 14.10
CA ILE A 217 -5.30 -18.79 13.14
C ILE A 217 -4.65 -19.59 12.00
N THR A 218 -5.46 -20.39 11.32
CA THR A 218 -4.98 -21.15 10.15
C THR A 218 -4.82 -20.24 8.92
N PRO A 219 -3.93 -20.58 7.94
CA PRO A 219 -3.81 -19.82 6.70
C PRO A 219 -5.15 -19.65 5.96
N HIS A 220 -5.97 -20.70 5.92
CA HIS A 220 -7.32 -20.66 5.32
C HIS A 220 -8.20 -19.58 5.96
N ARG A 221 -8.19 -19.52 7.29
CA ARG A 221 -8.97 -18.52 8.01
C ARG A 221 -8.42 -17.12 7.77
N TYR A 222 -7.10 -16.97 7.75
CA TYR A 222 -6.45 -15.69 7.43
C TYR A 222 -6.79 -15.19 6.04
N ILE A 223 -6.72 -16.07 5.00
CA ILE A 223 -7.11 -15.74 3.63
C ILE A 223 -8.56 -15.25 3.59
N LEU A 224 -9.47 -15.98 4.22
CA LEU A 224 -10.89 -15.61 4.25
C LEU A 224 -11.12 -14.26 4.94
N GLU A 225 -10.55 -14.07 6.14
CA GLU A 225 -10.69 -12.81 6.88
C GLU A 225 -10.09 -11.63 6.11
N SER A 226 -8.96 -11.82 5.43
CA SER A 226 -8.33 -10.80 4.59
C SER A 226 -9.18 -10.45 3.36
N LYS A 227 -9.76 -11.44 2.68
CA LYS A 227 -10.73 -11.21 1.59
C LYS A 227 -11.97 -10.45 2.07
N ILE A 228 -12.51 -10.79 3.24
CA ILE A 228 -13.67 -10.08 3.79
C ILE A 228 -13.31 -8.63 4.20
N ARG A 229 -12.14 -8.38 4.78
CA ARG A 229 -11.66 -7.01 5.04
C ARG A 229 -11.58 -6.19 3.76
N LEU A 230 -11.01 -6.77 2.70
CA LEU A 230 -10.93 -6.09 1.40
C LEU A 230 -12.32 -5.86 0.80
N ALA A 231 -13.23 -6.83 0.93
CA ALA A 231 -14.63 -6.68 0.51
C ALA A 231 -15.35 -5.54 1.25
N MET A 232 -15.12 -5.39 2.56
CA MET A 232 -15.69 -4.30 3.35
C MET A 232 -15.26 -2.94 2.81
N ILE A 233 -13.99 -2.82 2.43
CA ILE A 233 -13.45 -1.61 1.85
C ILE A 233 -14.11 -1.38 0.47
N MET A 234 -14.14 -2.37 -0.41
CA MET A 234 -14.79 -2.26 -1.72
C MET A 234 -16.28 -1.86 -1.62
N LEU A 235 -17.01 -2.46 -0.68
CA LEU A 235 -18.43 -2.15 -0.45
C LEU A 235 -18.68 -0.69 -0.05
N LYS A 236 -17.74 -0.08 0.68
CA LYS A 236 -17.84 1.32 1.13
C LYS A 236 -17.29 2.32 0.13
N MET A 237 -16.30 1.93 -0.66
CA MET A 237 -15.48 2.81 -1.47
C MET A 237 -15.85 2.80 -2.95
N THR A 238 -16.64 1.83 -3.39
CA THR A 238 -16.95 1.66 -4.80
C THR A 238 -18.43 1.35 -4.99
N ASP A 239 -18.93 1.66 -6.20
CA ASP A 239 -20.28 1.26 -6.63
C ASP A 239 -20.32 -0.16 -7.22
N MET A 240 -19.22 -0.93 -7.09
CA MET A 240 -19.15 -2.30 -7.60
C MET A 240 -20.30 -3.14 -7.03
N ARG A 241 -20.92 -3.94 -7.89
CA ARG A 241 -21.97 -4.85 -7.47
C ARG A 241 -21.42 -5.96 -6.58
N ILE A 242 -22.26 -6.59 -5.78
CA ILE A 242 -21.85 -7.66 -4.85
C ILE A 242 -21.25 -8.86 -5.60
N ASP A 243 -21.78 -9.18 -6.78
CA ASP A 243 -21.25 -10.24 -7.64
C ASP A 243 -19.87 -9.88 -8.23
N GLU A 244 -19.66 -8.65 -8.63
CA GLU A 244 -18.36 -8.16 -9.11
C GLU A 244 -17.29 -8.18 -8.00
N ILE A 245 -17.66 -7.82 -6.76
CA ILE A 245 -16.75 -7.93 -5.61
C ILE A 245 -16.41 -9.40 -5.33
N ALA A 246 -17.41 -10.30 -5.38
CA ALA A 246 -17.19 -11.73 -5.18
C ALA A 246 -16.24 -12.31 -6.22
N GLU A 247 -16.42 -11.97 -7.50
CA GLU A 247 -15.54 -12.35 -8.61
C GLU A 247 -14.12 -11.80 -8.42
N LYS A 248 -14.00 -10.50 -8.15
CA LYS A 248 -12.70 -9.83 -7.96
C LYS A 248 -11.89 -10.40 -6.79
N LEU A 249 -12.55 -10.95 -5.79
CA LEU A 249 -11.93 -11.62 -4.65
C LEU A 249 -11.86 -13.14 -4.81
N SER A 250 -12.12 -13.65 -6.01
CA SER A 250 -12.07 -15.09 -6.34
C SER A 250 -12.89 -15.96 -5.38
N PHE A 251 -14.09 -15.53 -5.03
CA PHE A 251 -15.10 -16.42 -4.46
C PHE A 251 -15.76 -17.23 -5.57
N SER A 252 -16.21 -18.45 -5.27
CA SER A 252 -16.87 -19.32 -6.25
C SER A 252 -18.11 -18.68 -6.89
N ASP A 253 -18.84 -17.90 -6.09
CA ASP A 253 -20.04 -17.16 -6.49
C ASP A 253 -20.43 -16.11 -5.43
N SER A 254 -21.38 -15.25 -5.76
CA SER A 254 -21.87 -14.20 -4.88
C SER A 254 -22.64 -14.72 -3.66
N HIS A 255 -23.23 -15.93 -3.74
CA HIS A 255 -23.90 -16.56 -2.62
C HIS A 255 -22.90 -17.04 -1.57
N HIS A 256 -21.84 -17.74 -2.01
CA HIS A 256 -20.73 -18.16 -1.15
C HIS A 256 -20.09 -16.95 -0.46
N PHE A 257 -19.76 -15.90 -1.24
CA PHE A 257 -19.27 -14.65 -0.68
C PHE A 257 -20.18 -14.07 0.41
N SER A 258 -21.47 -13.90 0.10
CA SER A 258 -22.43 -13.31 1.03
C SER A 258 -22.60 -14.14 2.31
N THR A 259 -22.53 -15.46 2.19
CA THR A 259 -22.58 -16.40 3.32
C THR A 259 -21.35 -16.26 4.22
N GLN A 260 -20.15 -16.23 3.64
CA GLN A 260 -18.90 -16.05 4.40
C GLN A 260 -18.84 -14.66 5.04
N PHE A 261 -19.22 -13.63 4.31
CA PHE A 261 -19.28 -12.26 4.82
C PHE A 261 -20.23 -12.16 6.03
N LYS A 262 -21.47 -12.70 5.91
CA LYS A 262 -22.42 -12.70 7.02
C LYS A 262 -21.92 -13.52 8.22
N ARG A 263 -21.24 -14.64 7.98
CA ARG A 263 -20.66 -15.48 9.05
C ARG A 263 -19.61 -14.73 9.87
N LEU A 264 -18.78 -13.92 9.23
CA LEU A 264 -17.70 -13.17 9.90
C LEU A 264 -18.17 -11.84 10.46
N MET A 265 -19.05 -11.14 9.77
CA MET A 265 -19.47 -9.78 10.13
C MET A 265 -20.80 -9.70 10.87
N GLY A 266 -21.59 -10.79 10.89
CA GLY A 266 -22.91 -10.85 11.52
C GLY A 266 -24.06 -10.36 10.64
N TYR A 267 -23.82 -9.66 9.56
CA TYR A 267 -24.81 -9.08 8.64
C TYR A 267 -24.42 -9.25 7.16
N LYS A 268 -25.39 -9.04 6.25
CA LYS A 268 -25.17 -9.22 4.80
C LYS A 268 -24.33 -8.07 4.21
N PRO A 269 -23.60 -8.32 3.10
CA PRO A 269 -22.83 -7.28 2.39
C PRO A 269 -23.67 -6.06 1.99
N SER A 270 -24.91 -6.29 1.52
CA SER A 270 -25.82 -5.20 1.12
C SER A 270 -26.17 -4.28 2.29
N LEU A 271 -26.39 -4.84 3.48
CA LEU A 271 -26.68 -4.06 4.69
C LEU A 271 -25.46 -3.24 5.13
N TYR A 272 -24.26 -3.81 5.01
CA TYR A 272 -23.01 -3.12 5.32
C TYR A 272 -22.77 -1.94 4.37
N ARG A 273 -23.12 -2.08 3.09
CA ARG A 273 -23.00 -0.97 2.12
C ARG A 273 -23.87 0.22 2.49
N SER A 274 -25.09 -0.04 2.95
CA SER A 274 -26.07 1.01 3.26
C SER A 274 -25.92 1.62 4.66
N SER A 275 -25.12 1.03 5.55
CA SER A 275 -24.81 1.56 6.88
C SER A 275 -23.71 2.60 6.84
#